data_07e3843629d8b37a82efcb94d889cc07
#
_entry.id   07e3843629d8b37a82efcb94d889cc07
#
_cell.length_a   1.000
_cell.length_b   1.000
_cell.length_c   1.000
_cell.angle_alpha   90.00
_cell.angle_beta   90.00
_cell.angle_gamma   90.00
#
_symmetry.space_group_name_H-M   'P 1'
#
loop_
_entity.id
_entity.type
_entity.pdbx_description
1 polymer ?
#
loop_
_entity_poly.entity_id
_entity_poly.type
_entity_poly.pdbx_seq_one_letter_code
_entity_poly.pdbx_strand_id
1 'polypeptide(L)'
;MTRSIYTDEMLALQDWLKSQRKSQNLTMHNLATRMARPHSFIYKVEQGERRLDVIEYIWYCTALGVDPHVGIDFVLTNSSPSTEPVSKD
;
A
#
# COMPACT_ATOMS: atom_id res chain seq x y z
N MET A 1 7.09 21.11 -9.53
CA MET A 1 6.21 20.35 -9.40
C MET A 1 6.23 19.65 -8.20
N THR A 2 5.26 19.42 -7.77
CA THR A 2 5.15 18.81 -6.55
C THR A 2 5.16 17.36 -6.68
N ARG A 3 5.84 16.71 -5.79
CA ARG A 3 5.82 15.41 -5.80
C ARG A 3 4.98 15.02 -4.76
N SER A 4 3.97 14.44 -4.90
CA SER A 4 3.04 14.06 -3.88
C SER A 4 3.13 12.59 -3.58
N ILE A 5 3.04 12.25 -2.31
CA ILE A 5 2.90 10.85 -1.96
C ILE A 5 1.42 10.44 -2.04
N TYR A 6 0.54 11.39 -2.31
CA TYR A 6 -0.89 11.12 -2.40
C TYR A 6 -1.38 11.00 -3.83
N THR A 7 -0.69 10.23 -4.64
CA THR A 7 -1.16 9.95 -5.98
C THR A 7 -2.34 9.00 -5.91
N ASP A 8 -3.12 8.93 -6.98
CA ASP A 8 -4.24 7.99 -7.04
C ASP A 8 -3.78 6.57 -6.84
N GLU A 9 -2.64 6.22 -7.41
CA GLU A 9 -2.08 4.88 -7.26
C GLU A 9 -1.71 4.61 -5.82
N MET A 10 -1.14 5.57 -5.14
CA MET A 10 -0.76 5.39 -3.75
C MET A 10 -1.98 5.26 -2.86
N LEU A 11 -3.00 6.06 -3.12
CA LEU A 11 -4.24 5.97 -2.35
C LEU A 11 -4.93 4.62 -2.56
N ALA A 12 -4.93 4.14 -3.79
CA ALA A 12 -5.51 2.84 -4.09
C ALA A 12 -4.77 1.72 -3.36
N LEU A 13 -3.44 1.78 -3.38
CA LEU A 13 -2.64 0.77 -2.70
C LEU A 13 -2.86 0.78 -1.20
N GLN A 14 -2.86 1.96 -0.63
CA GLN A 14 -3.05 2.14 0.81
C GLN A 14 -4.42 1.59 1.23
N ASP A 15 -5.45 1.89 0.47
CA ASP A 15 -6.79 1.38 0.75
C ASP A 15 -6.84 -0.14 0.65
N TRP A 16 -6.20 -0.70 -0.36
CA TRP A 16 -6.17 -2.15 -0.52
C TRP A 16 -5.48 -2.83 0.64
N LEU A 17 -4.32 -2.32 1.04
CA LEU A 17 -3.57 -2.91 2.16
C LEU A 17 -4.37 -2.83 3.45
N LYS A 18 -4.99 -1.68 3.69
CA LYS A 18 -5.79 -1.50 4.89
C LYS A 18 -6.99 -2.45 4.89
N SER A 19 -7.64 -2.62 3.75
CA SER A 19 -8.79 -3.51 3.67
C SER A 19 -8.40 -4.96 3.87
N GLN A 20 -7.21 -5.37 3.39
CA GLN A 20 -6.72 -6.71 3.64
C GLN A 20 -6.47 -6.94 5.12
N ARG A 21 -5.90 -5.96 5.79
CA ARG A 21 -5.67 -6.05 7.23
C ARG A 21 -7.01 -6.19 7.97
N LYS A 22 -7.95 -5.32 7.65
CA LYS A 22 -9.24 -5.32 8.34
C LYS A 22 -10.05 -6.58 8.08
N SER A 23 -9.96 -7.11 6.87
CA SER A 23 -10.72 -8.32 6.53
C SER A 23 -10.25 -9.53 7.33
N GLN A 24 -9.04 -9.47 7.85
CA GLN A 24 -8.49 -10.54 8.66
C GLN A 24 -8.58 -10.26 10.16
N ASN A 25 -9.24 -9.16 10.52
CA ASN A 25 -9.36 -8.74 11.91
C ASN A 25 -8.02 -8.52 12.59
N LEU A 26 -7.03 -8.07 11.81
CA LEU A 26 -5.73 -7.74 12.34
C LEU A 26 -5.69 -6.30 12.77
N THR A 27 -5.15 -6.03 13.94
CA THR A 27 -4.89 -4.66 14.33
C THR A 27 -3.60 -4.20 13.70
N MET A 28 -3.36 -2.89 13.67
CA MET A 28 -2.08 -2.37 13.20
C MET A 28 -0.93 -2.93 14.02
N HIS A 29 -1.15 -3.08 15.32
CA HIS A 29 -0.13 -3.63 16.22
C HIS A 29 0.21 -5.06 15.84
N ASN A 30 -0.79 -5.89 15.57
CA ASN A 30 -0.57 -7.28 15.18
C ASN A 30 0.24 -7.35 13.88
N LEU A 31 -0.13 -6.52 12.91
CA LEU A 31 0.58 -6.52 11.64
C LEU A 31 2.02 -6.06 11.82
N ALA A 32 2.22 -5.01 12.62
CA ALA A 32 3.56 -4.51 12.89
C ALA A 32 4.43 -5.59 13.52
N THR A 33 3.85 -6.35 14.45
CA THR A 33 4.57 -7.44 15.09
C THR A 33 4.98 -8.49 14.07
N ARG A 34 4.09 -8.84 13.16
CA ARG A 34 4.42 -9.81 12.09
C ARG A 34 5.54 -9.33 11.20
N MET A 35 5.62 -8.03 10.99
CA MET A 35 6.64 -7.45 10.13
C MET A 35 7.93 -7.10 10.87
N ALA A 36 7.92 -7.28 12.18
CA ALA A 36 9.04 -6.87 13.04
C ALA A 36 9.34 -5.38 12.83
N ARG A 37 8.29 -4.57 12.76
CA ARG A 37 8.42 -3.13 12.57
C ARG A 37 7.64 -2.41 13.66
N PRO A 38 7.98 -1.14 13.92
CA PRO A 38 7.22 -0.37 14.91
C PRO A 38 5.77 -0.15 14.45
N HIS A 39 4.87 -0.03 15.38
CA HIS A 39 3.47 0.26 15.09
C HIS A 39 3.33 1.52 14.21
N SER A 40 4.19 2.51 14.45
CA SER A 40 4.15 3.75 13.69
C SER A 40 4.39 3.54 12.19
N PHE A 41 5.13 2.50 11.83
CA PHE A 41 5.36 2.18 10.42
C PHE A 41 4.02 1.89 9.73
N ILE A 42 3.21 1.03 10.34
CA ILE A 42 1.92 0.66 9.77
C ILE A 42 0.99 1.87 9.74
N TYR A 43 0.96 2.61 10.83
CA TYR A 43 0.12 3.80 10.92
C TYR A 43 0.44 4.79 9.79
N LYS A 44 1.71 5.07 9.60
CA LYS A 44 2.11 6.04 8.57
C LYS A 44 1.81 5.56 7.16
N VAL A 45 1.97 4.26 6.92
CA VAL A 45 1.61 3.71 5.62
C VAL A 45 0.12 3.88 5.36
N GLU A 46 -0.70 3.53 6.34
CA GLU A 46 -2.15 3.61 6.17
C GLU A 46 -2.67 5.04 6.12
N GLN A 47 -1.95 5.98 6.71
CA GLN A 47 -2.33 7.39 6.64
C GLN A 47 -1.81 8.07 5.39
N GLY A 48 -1.04 7.38 4.59
CA GLY A 48 -0.47 7.97 3.39
C GLY A 48 0.74 8.86 3.66
N GLU A 49 1.30 8.76 4.85
CA GLU A 49 2.45 9.59 5.21
C GLU A 49 3.78 8.96 4.83
N ARG A 50 3.75 7.71 4.43
CA ARG A 50 4.95 7.00 4.08
C ARG A 50 4.67 6.09 2.91
N ARG A 51 5.52 6.20 1.88
CA ARG A 51 5.42 5.30 0.73
C ARG A 51 6.20 4.02 1.03
N LEU A 52 5.81 2.96 0.37
CA LEU A 52 6.51 1.70 0.47
C LEU A 52 7.38 1.52 -0.77
N ASP A 53 8.61 1.07 -0.57
CA ASP A 53 9.35 0.62 -1.74
C ASP A 53 8.89 -0.80 -2.07
N VAL A 54 9.37 -1.34 -3.18
CA VAL A 54 8.90 -2.64 -3.67
C VAL A 54 9.16 -3.75 -2.66
N ILE A 55 10.32 -3.72 -2.03
CA ILE A 55 10.68 -4.77 -1.08
C ILE A 55 9.80 -4.68 0.17
N GLU A 56 9.59 -3.46 0.66
CA GLU A 56 8.71 -3.26 1.82
C GLU A 56 7.29 -3.71 1.49
N TYR A 57 6.85 -3.46 0.28
CA TYR A 57 5.54 -3.89 -0.15
C TYR A 57 5.43 -5.42 -0.11
N ILE A 58 6.45 -6.11 -0.58
CA ILE A 58 6.47 -7.57 -0.55
C ILE A 58 6.41 -8.07 0.90
N TRP A 59 7.20 -7.48 1.79
CA TRP A 59 7.15 -7.84 3.20
C TRP A 59 5.77 -7.63 3.81
N TYR A 60 5.14 -6.52 3.42
CA TYR A 60 3.81 -6.17 3.93
C TYR A 60 2.79 -7.22 3.48
N CYS A 61 2.82 -7.57 2.21
CA CYS A 61 1.90 -8.58 1.69
C CYS A 61 2.16 -9.96 2.30
N THR A 62 3.43 -10.29 2.51
CA THR A 62 3.78 -11.55 3.15
C THR A 62 3.20 -11.60 4.56
N ALA A 63 3.32 -10.52 5.30
CA ALA A 63 2.78 -10.46 6.66
C ALA A 63 1.27 -10.56 6.67
N LEU A 64 0.61 -10.03 5.64
CA LEU A 64 -0.83 -10.13 5.50
C LEU A 64 -1.29 -11.48 4.94
N GLY A 65 -0.36 -12.24 4.39
CA GLY A 65 -0.69 -13.51 3.77
C GLY A 65 -1.42 -13.35 2.45
N VAL A 66 -1.16 -12.25 1.73
CA VAL A 66 -1.81 -11.99 0.45
C VAL A 66 -0.78 -11.95 -0.66
N ASP A 67 -1.24 -12.20 -1.88
CA ASP A 67 -0.37 -12.22 -3.04
C ASP A 67 -0.06 -10.79 -3.46
N PRO A 68 1.20 -10.38 -3.49
CA PRO A 68 1.54 -9.01 -3.89
C PRO A 68 1.11 -8.66 -5.32
N HIS A 69 0.98 -9.65 -6.20
CA HIS A 69 0.52 -9.39 -7.55
C HIS A 69 -0.92 -8.88 -7.56
N VAL A 70 -1.73 -9.37 -6.64
CA VAL A 70 -3.14 -8.97 -6.55
C VAL A 70 -3.25 -7.48 -6.21
N GLY A 71 -2.42 -7.01 -5.29
CA GLY A 71 -2.44 -5.59 -4.94
C GLY A 71 -2.01 -4.70 -6.08
N ILE A 72 -1.02 -5.15 -6.85
CA ILE A 72 -0.58 -4.39 -8.01
C ILE A 72 -1.69 -4.33 -9.05
N ASP A 73 -2.35 -5.44 -9.31
CA ASP A 73 -3.49 -5.48 -10.22
C ASP A 73 -4.61 -4.55 -9.75
N PHE A 74 -4.85 -4.53 -8.47
CA PHE A 74 -5.87 -3.65 -7.90
C PHE A 74 -5.54 -2.18 -8.18
N VAL A 75 -4.29 -1.80 -7.97
CA VAL A 75 -3.85 -0.44 -8.20
C VAL A 75 -4.00 -0.07 -9.68
N LEU A 76 -3.57 -0.97 -10.56
CA LEU A 76 -3.64 -0.71 -11.99
C LEU A 76 -5.08 -0.57 -12.48
N THR A 77 -5.99 -1.29 -11.86
CA THR A 77 -7.38 -1.28 -12.26
C THR A 77 -8.14 -0.11 -11.66
N ASN A 78 -7.79 0.27 -10.44
CA ASN A 78 -8.58 1.23 -9.67
C ASN A 78 -8.00 2.63 -9.57
N SER A 79 -6.80 2.85 -10.11
CA SER A 79 -6.25 4.19 -10.10
C SER A 79 -6.71 4.93 -11.35
N SER A 80 -6.62 6.23 -11.29
CA SER A 80 -7.03 7.04 -12.41
C SER A 80 -6.10 6.86 -13.59
N PRO A 81 -6.62 6.53 -14.74
CA PRO A 81 -5.77 6.38 -15.91
C PRO A 81 -5.25 7.70 -16.45
N SER A 82 -5.76 8.79 -15.97
CA SER A 82 -5.33 10.09 -16.47
C SER A 82 -3.89 10.34 -16.20
N THR A 83 -3.36 9.59 -15.36
CA THR A 83 -2.00 9.77 -15.11
C THR A 83 -1.15 9.36 -16.22
N GLU A 84 -1.33 9.10 -17.01
CA GLU A 84 -0.44 8.63 -17.85
C GLU A 84 0.10 9.37 -18.65
N PRO A 85 0.53 9.73 -18.63
CA PRO A 85 1.03 10.23 -19.33
C PRO A 85 2.04 9.86 -19.93
N VAL A 86 1.96 9.56 -19.74
CA VAL A 86 2.56 9.28 -20.29
C VAL A 86 3.03 9.25 -21.24
N SER A 87 3.00 9.32 -21.29
CA SER A 87 3.34 9.17 -22.05
C SER A 87 3.87 9.36 -22.91
N LYS A 88 3.92 9.42 -23.08
CA LYS A 88 4.37 9.47 -23.83
C LYS A 88 5.10 9.80 -24.33
N ASP A 89 5.16 9.82 -24.29
CA ASP A 89 5.69 10.07 -24.71
C ASP A 89 6.19 10.17 -25.05
#